data_50721da85bb01342a6da959aa60298b1
#
_entry.id   50721da85bb01342a6da959aa60298b1
#
_cell.length_a   1.000
_cell.length_b   1.000
_cell.length_c   1.000
_cell.angle_alpha   90.00
_cell.angle_beta   90.00
_cell.angle_gamma   90.00
#
_symmetry.space_group_name_H-M   'P 1'
#
loop_
_entity.id
_entity.type
_entity.pdbx_description
1 polymer ?
#
loop_
_entity_poly.entity_id
_entity_poly.type
_entity_poly.pdbx_seq_one_letter_code
_entity_poly.pdbx_strand_id
1 'polypeptide(L)'
;GPPSYDLPHPARTMEAVDQGTSVAEQERRRLRLGHTRIADMAKLVNDQGIWASGARLPDDMSGLFLRHSSIGLFILVNYGHVRARKRFSYAHEYAHALLDRSRTATVSLAGNRSDFGEVRANAFAAAFLMPRGGVWEFLNARQKAGPSRVERAVYDPLMEETGAEIRAQRRSAASSQDVTYEDVASLAHHFGVSYQAALYRLKGLAIIKDKEFDTLREKESFGKGYLRLLKILDDLEGQEESKPDREIVSQVLHLTLEGYRREEISKGKLRDLSSLLGIDASELQALADAV
;
A
#
# COMPACT_ATOMS: atom_id res chain seq x y z
N GLY A 1 -17.48 -12.24 0.01
CA GLY A 1 -16.86 -10.92 -0.08
C GLY A 1 -15.84 -10.71 1.03
N PRO A 2 -15.03 -9.65 0.98
CA PRO A 2 -14.01 -9.37 1.98
C PRO A 2 -14.66 -9.09 3.35
N PRO A 3 -13.94 -9.30 4.48
CA PRO A 3 -14.45 -8.98 5.80
C PRO A 3 -14.70 -7.46 5.93
N SER A 4 -15.59 -7.07 6.82
CA SER A 4 -15.71 -5.68 7.30
C SER A 4 -15.17 -5.64 8.72
N TYR A 5 -14.21 -4.75 8.97
CA TYR A 5 -13.68 -4.51 10.31
C TYR A 5 -14.46 -3.33 10.90
N ASP A 6 -15.36 -3.63 11.82
CA ASP A 6 -16.17 -2.61 12.49
C ASP A 6 -15.36 -1.98 13.63
N LEU A 7 -14.62 -0.94 13.30
CA LEU A 7 -13.82 -0.17 14.24
C LEU A 7 -14.36 1.26 14.33
N PRO A 8 -14.33 1.87 15.53
CA PRO A 8 -14.72 3.26 15.67
C PRO A 8 -13.82 4.16 14.83
N HIS A 9 -14.35 5.28 14.34
CA HIS A 9 -13.54 6.27 13.64
C HIS A 9 -12.45 6.80 14.60
N PRO A 10 -11.17 6.77 14.21
CA PRO A 10 -10.10 7.14 15.12
C PRO A 10 -10.17 8.63 15.50
N ALA A 11 -9.94 8.92 16.78
CA ALA A 11 -9.96 10.28 17.32
C ALA A 11 -8.56 10.93 17.38
N ARG A 12 -7.50 10.14 17.18
CA ARG A 12 -6.10 10.59 17.28
C ARG A 12 -5.24 9.91 16.21
N THR A 13 -4.18 10.59 15.80
CA THR A 13 -3.23 10.08 14.79
C THR A 13 -2.66 8.70 15.18
N MET A 14 -2.25 8.52 16.43
CA MET A 14 -1.68 7.23 16.88
C MET A 14 -2.71 6.11 16.82
N GLU A 15 -3.93 6.37 17.23
CA GLU A 15 -5.04 5.41 17.13
C GLU A 15 -5.30 4.99 15.68
N ALA A 16 -5.29 5.97 14.75
CA ALA A 16 -5.43 5.69 13.32
C ALA A 16 -4.30 4.79 12.80
N VAL A 17 -3.05 5.06 13.21
CA VAL A 17 -1.89 4.24 12.84
C VAL A 17 -1.99 2.83 13.40
N ASP A 18 -2.37 2.70 14.67
CA ASP A 18 -2.49 1.40 15.35
C ASP A 18 -3.63 0.55 14.75
N GLN A 19 -4.80 1.15 14.49
CA GLN A 19 -5.90 0.49 13.82
C GLN A 19 -5.50 -0.01 12.43
N GLY A 20 -4.93 0.87 11.60
CA GLY A 20 -4.51 0.53 10.24
C GLY A 20 -3.46 -0.59 10.23
N THR A 21 -2.47 -0.51 11.10
CA THR A 21 -1.42 -1.54 11.23
C THR A 21 -1.99 -2.88 11.69
N SER A 22 -2.85 -2.87 12.71
CA SER A 22 -3.47 -4.08 13.26
C SER A 22 -4.34 -4.79 12.23
N VAL A 23 -5.17 -4.04 11.48
CA VAL A 23 -6.02 -4.62 10.43
C VAL A 23 -5.18 -5.16 9.27
N ALA A 24 -4.09 -4.48 8.88
CA ALA A 24 -3.17 -4.99 7.88
C ALA A 24 -2.54 -6.33 8.28
N GLU A 25 -2.14 -6.49 9.53
CA GLU A 25 -1.59 -7.74 10.05
C GLU A 25 -2.65 -8.85 10.12
N GLN A 26 -3.87 -8.52 10.53
CA GLN A 26 -4.99 -9.46 10.55
C GLN A 26 -5.33 -9.94 9.14
N GLU A 27 -5.37 -9.02 8.19
CA GLU A 27 -5.69 -9.31 6.79
C GLU A 27 -4.59 -10.14 6.13
N ARG A 28 -3.31 -9.87 6.39
CA ARG A 28 -2.22 -10.72 5.92
C ARG A 28 -2.30 -12.15 6.48
N ARG A 29 -2.68 -12.30 7.77
CA ARG A 29 -2.93 -13.62 8.37
C ARG A 29 -4.10 -14.33 7.70
N ARG A 30 -5.24 -13.65 7.52
CA ARG A 30 -6.42 -14.19 6.85
C ARG A 30 -6.10 -14.70 5.44
N LEU A 31 -5.35 -13.91 4.68
CA LEU A 31 -4.95 -14.22 3.32
C LEU A 31 -3.73 -15.15 3.22
N ARG A 32 -3.16 -15.55 4.36
CA ARG A 32 -1.96 -16.41 4.46
C ARG A 32 -0.77 -15.89 3.66
N LEU A 33 -0.57 -14.58 3.63
CA LEU A 33 0.49 -13.92 2.85
C LEU A 33 1.87 -14.02 3.51
N GLY A 34 1.94 -14.36 4.80
CA GLY A 34 3.21 -14.36 5.55
C GLY A 34 3.93 -13.02 5.44
N HIS A 35 5.24 -13.04 5.23
CA HIS A 35 6.07 -11.85 5.10
C HIS A 35 6.42 -11.49 3.64
N THR A 36 5.93 -12.26 2.67
CA THR A 36 6.32 -12.11 1.28
C THR A 36 5.74 -10.85 0.63
N ARG A 37 6.42 -10.40 -0.43
CA ARG A 37 5.92 -9.36 -1.33
C ARG A 37 4.60 -9.80 -1.96
N ILE A 38 3.63 -8.90 -2.04
CA ILE A 38 2.42 -9.09 -2.84
C ILE A 38 2.79 -8.84 -4.30
N ALA A 39 2.64 -9.82 -5.17
CA ALA A 39 3.03 -9.70 -6.57
C ALA A 39 2.15 -8.69 -7.32
N ASP A 40 0.84 -8.87 -7.24
CA ASP A 40 -0.17 -8.04 -7.89
C ASP A 40 -1.25 -7.62 -6.88
N MET A 41 -1.31 -6.32 -6.60
CA MET A 41 -2.25 -5.78 -5.62
C MET A 41 -3.66 -5.68 -6.17
N ALA A 42 -3.82 -5.34 -7.45
CA ALA A 42 -5.13 -5.27 -8.10
C ALA A 42 -5.78 -6.66 -8.17
N LYS A 43 -5.00 -7.66 -8.59
CA LYS A 43 -5.46 -9.05 -8.60
C LYS A 43 -5.86 -9.54 -7.22
N LEU A 44 -5.03 -9.26 -6.18
CA LEU A 44 -5.34 -9.65 -4.81
C LEU A 44 -6.69 -9.08 -4.36
N VAL A 45 -6.95 -7.80 -4.65
CA VAL A 45 -8.21 -7.13 -4.30
C VAL A 45 -9.39 -7.72 -5.06
N ASN A 46 -9.23 -7.98 -6.37
CA ASN A 46 -10.25 -8.64 -7.20
C ASN A 46 -10.57 -10.06 -6.67
N ASP A 47 -9.57 -10.82 -6.28
CA ASP A 47 -9.75 -12.16 -5.69
C ASP A 47 -10.56 -12.12 -4.37
N GLN A 48 -10.68 -10.94 -3.72
CA GLN A 48 -11.54 -10.75 -2.55
C GLN A 48 -12.99 -10.35 -2.91
N GLY A 49 -13.32 -10.27 -4.19
CA GLY A 49 -14.66 -9.86 -4.65
C GLY A 49 -14.89 -8.35 -4.58
N ILE A 50 -13.82 -7.56 -4.68
CA ILE A 50 -13.86 -6.12 -4.86
C ILE A 50 -13.41 -5.82 -6.28
N TRP A 51 -14.20 -5.09 -7.04
CA TRP A 51 -13.83 -4.68 -8.39
C TRP A 51 -12.72 -3.64 -8.33
N ALA A 52 -11.51 -4.00 -8.72
CA ALA A 52 -10.34 -3.12 -8.69
C ALA A 52 -9.76 -2.94 -10.08
N SER A 53 -9.67 -1.69 -10.55
CA SER A 53 -9.11 -1.34 -11.87
C SER A 53 -8.37 -0.01 -11.85
N GLY A 54 -7.53 0.19 -12.88
CA GLY A 54 -6.97 1.49 -13.20
C GLY A 54 -7.98 2.35 -13.98
N ALA A 55 -8.06 3.64 -13.65
CA ALA A 55 -8.86 4.62 -14.35
C ALA A 55 -8.06 5.91 -14.58
N ARG A 56 -8.44 6.71 -15.59
CA ARG A 56 -7.87 8.05 -15.75
C ARG A 56 -8.53 8.97 -14.73
N LEU A 57 -7.83 9.28 -13.67
CA LEU A 57 -8.28 10.20 -12.64
C LEU A 57 -7.52 11.53 -12.75
N PRO A 58 -8.05 12.64 -12.19
CA PRO A 58 -7.30 13.89 -12.03
C PRO A 58 -5.95 13.65 -11.33
N ASP A 59 -4.95 14.49 -11.64
CA ASP A 59 -3.57 14.29 -11.16
C ASP A 59 -3.44 14.37 -9.62
N ASP A 60 -4.34 15.10 -8.95
CA ASP A 60 -4.41 15.22 -7.49
C ASP A 60 -5.15 14.05 -6.82
N MET A 61 -5.84 13.22 -7.61
CA MET A 61 -6.56 12.04 -7.13
C MET A 61 -5.72 10.78 -7.32
N SER A 62 -5.46 10.06 -6.24
CA SER A 62 -4.70 8.80 -6.28
C SER A 62 -5.58 7.58 -6.43
N GLY A 63 -6.78 7.62 -5.89
CA GLY A 63 -7.74 6.53 -5.95
C GLY A 63 -9.12 6.93 -5.46
N LEU A 64 -10.03 5.99 -5.59
CA LEU A 64 -11.43 6.14 -5.22
C LEU A 64 -11.99 4.78 -4.79
N PHE A 65 -12.57 4.73 -3.61
CA PHE A 65 -13.39 3.62 -3.15
C PHE A 65 -14.88 3.97 -3.28
N LEU A 66 -15.66 3.06 -3.83
CA LEU A 66 -17.11 3.17 -3.99
C LEU A 66 -17.81 1.92 -3.47
N ARG A 67 -18.94 2.13 -2.79
CA ARG A 67 -19.86 1.07 -2.42
C ARG A 67 -21.22 1.31 -3.08
N HIS A 68 -21.72 0.33 -3.80
CA HIS A 68 -23.04 0.35 -4.38
C HIS A 68 -23.86 -0.84 -3.88
N SER A 69 -25.13 -0.62 -3.53
CA SER A 69 -25.98 -1.63 -2.90
C SER A 69 -26.24 -2.86 -3.78
N SER A 70 -26.34 -2.67 -5.09
CA SER A 70 -26.67 -3.74 -6.04
C SER A 70 -25.43 -4.39 -6.69
N ILE A 71 -24.27 -3.70 -6.72
CA ILE A 71 -23.12 -4.13 -7.50
C ILE A 71 -21.93 -4.50 -6.64
N GLY A 72 -21.89 -4.01 -5.39
CA GLY A 72 -20.81 -4.32 -4.46
C GLY A 72 -19.79 -3.20 -4.30
N LEU A 73 -18.54 -3.60 -4.16
CA LEU A 73 -17.42 -2.71 -3.82
C LEU A 73 -16.52 -2.49 -5.04
N PHE A 74 -16.10 -1.24 -5.26
CA PHE A 74 -15.23 -0.84 -6.36
C PHE A 74 -14.05 -0.03 -5.85
N ILE A 75 -12.89 -0.26 -6.46
CA ILE A 75 -11.67 0.51 -6.28
C ILE A 75 -11.17 0.95 -7.64
N LEU A 76 -11.01 2.25 -7.83
CA LEU A 76 -10.37 2.83 -9.00
C LEU A 76 -9.07 3.51 -8.57
N VAL A 77 -7.98 3.26 -9.29
CA VAL A 77 -6.66 3.85 -9.02
C VAL A 77 -6.18 4.58 -10.26
N ASN A 78 -5.57 5.76 -10.08
CA ASN A 78 -5.06 6.54 -11.18
C ASN A 78 -3.97 5.79 -11.97
N TYR A 79 -4.27 5.36 -13.18
CA TYR A 79 -3.34 4.62 -14.01
C TYR A 79 -2.14 5.45 -14.49
N GLY A 80 -2.25 6.78 -14.52
CA GLY A 80 -1.16 7.71 -14.89
C GLY A 80 -0.02 7.74 -13.88
N HIS A 81 -0.21 7.17 -12.68
CA HIS A 81 0.84 7.10 -11.67
C HIS A 81 1.83 5.96 -11.94
N VAL A 82 3.07 6.12 -11.47
CA VAL A 82 4.12 5.09 -11.52
C VAL A 82 3.71 3.84 -10.73
N ARG A 83 4.26 2.68 -11.10
CA ARG A 83 3.89 1.36 -10.53
C ARG A 83 3.89 1.31 -9.02
N ALA A 84 4.93 1.80 -8.37
CA ALA A 84 5.03 1.81 -6.91
C ALA A 84 3.90 2.63 -6.25
N ARG A 85 3.51 3.77 -6.85
CA ARG A 85 2.41 4.61 -6.36
C ARG A 85 1.06 3.94 -6.58
N LYS A 86 0.83 3.34 -7.75
CA LYS A 86 -0.41 2.57 -8.02
C LYS A 86 -0.60 1.43 -7.03
N ARG A 87 0.46 0.66 -6.76
CA ARG A 87 0.45 -0.41 -5.77
C ARG A 87 0.04 0.09 -4.39
N PHE A 88 0.62 1.21 -3.95
CA PHE A 88 0.28 1.83 -2.67
C PHE A 88 -1.18 2.30 -2.66
N SER A 89 -1.64 2.93 -3.74
CA SER A 89 -3.04 3.38 -3.87
C SER A 89 -4.04 2.21 -3.81
N TYR A 90 -3.78 1.09 -4.47
CA TYR A 90 -4.64 -0.10 -4.34
C TYR A 90 -4.72 -0.62 -2.90
N ALA A 91 -3.60 -0.65 -2.18
CA ALA A 91 -3.59 -1.07 -0.79
C ALA A 91 -4.33 -0.06 0.12
N HIS A 92 -4.21 1.23 -0.17
CA HIS A 92 -4.89 2.31 0.53
C HIS A 92 -6.42 2.23 0.33
N GLU A 93 -6.89 2.12 -0.91
CA GLU A 93 -8.33 1.97 -1.21
C GLU A 93 -8.89 0.65 -0.66
N TYR A 94 -8.06 -0.39 -0.62
CA TYR A 94 -8.44 -1.64 0.03
C TYR A 94 -8.70 -1.46 1.53
N ALA A 95 -7.93 -0.61 2.22
CA ALA A 95 -8.22 -0.25 3.61
C ALA A 95 -9.61 0.37 3.76
N HIS A 96 -9.98 1.32 2.88
CA HIS A 96 -11.32 1.90 2.89
C HIS A 96 -12.41 0.86 2.64
N ALA A 97 -12.18 -0.08 1.71
CA ALA A 97 -13.10 -1.18 1.46
C ALA A 97 -13.26 -2.13 2.66
N LEU A 98 -12.29 -2.21 3.55
CA LEU A 98 -12.35 -3.03 4.77
C LEU A 98 -12.92 -2.29 5.98
N LEU A 99 -12.69 -0.98 6.09
CA LEU A 99 -12.88 -0.19 7.31
C LEU A 99 -13.96 0.89 7.20
N ASP A 100 -14.27 1.38 5.99
CA ASP A 100 -15.11 2.57 5.77
C ASP A 100 -16.40 2.26 4.97
N ARG A 101 -16.91 1.04 5.05
CA ARG A 101 -18.10 0.60 4.30
C ARG A 101 -19.39 1.34 4.66
N SER A 102 -19.44 2.04 5.76
CA SER A 102 -20.58 2.92 6.10
C SER A 102 -20.69 4.12 5.15
N ARG A 103 -19.58 4.50 4.49
CA ARG A 103 -19.56 5.57 3.48
C ARG A 103 -19.88 4.99 2.10
N THR A 104 -20.68 5.70 1.32
CA THR A 104 -21.01 5.31 -0.06
C THR A 104 -19.83 5.51 -1.00
N ALA A 105 -19.00 6.51 -0.73
CA ALA A 105 -17.80 6.82 -1.48
C ALA A 105 -16.72 7.41 -0.58
N THR A 106 -15.47 7.07 -0.83
CA THR A 106 -14.29 7.74 -0.27
C THR A 106 -13.37 8.11 -1.42
N VAL A 107 -12.96 9.38 -1.47
CA VAL A 107 -12.09 9.91 -2.53
C VAL A 107 -10.76 10.29 -1.90
N SER A 108 -9.69 9.66 -2.35
CA SER A 108 -8.34 9.89 -1.84
C SER A 108 -7.65 11.01 -2.62
N LEU A 109 -7.71 12.22 -2.05
CA LEU A 109 -7.10 13.43 -2.59
C LEU A 109 -5.80 13.76 -1.85
N ALA A 110 -4.88 14.40 -2.55
CA ALA A 110 -3.61 14.87 -1.96
C ALA A 110 -3.81 15.86 -0.79
N GLY A 111 -4.95 16.55 -0.72
CA GLY A 111 -5.30 17.52 0.33
C GLY A 111 -5.84 16.93 1.63
N ASN A 112 -6.31 15.67 1.65
CA ASN A 112 -7.01 15.07 2.79
C ASN A 112 -6.08 14.39 3.82
N ARG A 113 -4.79 14.70 3.81
CA ARG A 113 -3.75 14.01 4.60
C ARG A 113 -3.92 14.08 6.12
N SER A 114 -4.74 15.00 6.63
CA SER A 114 -5.01 15.17 8.06
C SER A 114 -6.27 14.45 8.55
N ASP A 115 -7.07 13.89 7.66
CA ASP A 115 -8.21 13.04 8.05
C ASP A 115 -7.68 11.73 8.67
N PHE A 116 -8.15 11.39 9.86
CA PHE A 116 -7.71 10.19 10.55
C PHE A 116 -8.08 8.89 9.82
N GLY A 117 -9.13 8.90 9.00
CA GLY A 117 -9.46 7.79 8.10
C GLY A 117 -8.35 7.60 7.05
N GLU A 118 -7.87 8.70 6.46
CA GLU A 118 -6.76 8.68 5.50
C GLU A 118 -5.43 8.24 6.15
N VAL A 119 -5.16 8.73 7.37
CA VAL A 119 -3.99 8.29 8.16
C VAL A 119 -4.05 6.79 8.42
N ARG A 120 -5.23 6.28 8.80
CA ARG A 120 -5.48 4.85 9.01
C ARG A 120 -5.25 4.04 7.74
N ALA A 121 -5.78 4.49 6.60
CA ALA A 121 -5.60 3.82 5.31
C ALA A 121 -4.14 3.83 4.86
N ASN A 122 -3.40 4.92 5.07
CA ASN A 122 -1.97 4.99 4.81
C ASN A 122 -1.16 4.04 5.70
N ALA A 123 -1.49 3.95 6.99
CA ALA A 123 -0.84 3.03 7.93
C ALA A 123 -1.12 1.56 7.56
N PHE A 124 -2.36 1.25 7.16
CA PHE A 124 -2.71 -0.05 6.63
C PHE A 124 -1.88 -0.38 5.38
N ALA A 125 -1.87 0.49 4.37
CA ALA A 125 -1.15 0.27 3.12
C ALA A 125 0.35 0.00 3.36
N ALA A 126 0.98 0.82 4.21
CA ALA A 126 2.38 0.64 4.56
C ALA A 126 2.66 -0.70 5.27
N ALA A 127 1.81 -1.09 6.23
CA ALA A 127 1.96 -2.34 6.97
C ALA A 127 1.58 -3.58 6.13
N PHE A 128 0.58 -3.45 5.26
CA PHE A 128 0.12 -4.50 4.38
C PHE A 128 1.14 -4.81 3.28
N LEU A 129 1.73 -3.80 2.65
CA LEU A 129 2.75 -3.97 1.62
C LEU A 129 4.11 -4.34 2.20
N MET A 130 4.49 -3.78 3.36
CA MET A 130 5.78 -4.00 4.03
C MET A 130 5.54 -4.51 5.46
N PRO A 131 5.21 -5.80 5.66
CA PRO A 131 4.99 -6.36 7.00
C PRO A 131 6.26 -6.26 7.83
N ARG A 132 6.09 -5.98 9.14
CA ARG A 132 7.21 -5.80 10.07
C ARG A 132 8.22 -6.94 9.99
N GLY A 133 7.76 -8.20 10.03
CA GLY A 133 8.63 -9.37 9.95
C GLY A 133 9.43 -9.41 8.67
N GLY A 134 8.80 -9.11 7.51
CA GLY A 134 9.50 -9.09 6.21
C GLY A 134 10.56 -8.01 6.10
N VAL A 135 10.31 -6.82 6.69
CA VAL A 135 11.33 -5.74 6.75
C VAL A 135 12.53 -6.18 7.58
N TRP A 136 12.28 -6.80 8.75
CA TRP A 136 13.35 -7.31 9.61
C TRP A 136 14.12 -8.47 8.95
N GLU A 137 13.45 -9.41 8.31
CA GLU A 137 14.08 -10.52 7.57
C GLU A 137 14.99 -9.98 6.46
N PHE A 138 14.51 -8.98 5.70
CA PHE A 138 15.28 -8.35 4.64
C PHE A 138 16.56 -7.67 5.16
N LEU A 139 16.45 -6.88 6.24
CA LEU A 139 17.59 -6.18 6.82
C LEU A 139 18.56 -7.14 7.50
N ASN A 140 18.06 -8.14 8.21
CA ASN A 140 18.89 -9.16 8.84
C ASN A 140 19.70 -9.98 7.82
N ALA A 141 19.10 -10.32 6.68
CA ALA A 141 19.81 -11.00 5.59
C ALA A 141 20.99 -10.18 5.04
N ARG A 142 20.90 -8.84 5.16
CA ARG A 142 21.96 -7.89 4.79
C ARG A 142 22.89 -7.52 5.95
N GLN A 143 22.69 -8.13 7.11
CA GLN A 143 23.41 -7.81 8.35
C GLN A 143 23.24 -6.34 8.76
N LYS A 144 22.04 -5.77 8.55
CA LYS A 144 21.69 -4.39 8.89
C LYS A 144 20.71 -4.34 10.06
N ALA A 145 20.67 -3.21 10.77
CA ALA A 145 19.78 -2.94 11.88
C ALA A 145 19.88 -3.98 13.05
N GLY A 146 20.90 -4.81 13.05
CA GLY A 146 21.15 -5.77 14.12
C GLY A 146 21.79 -5.13 15.34
N PRO A 147 21.82 -5.82 16.50
CA PRO A 147 22.52 -5.33 17.67
C PRO A 147 24.04 -5.31 17.42
N SER A 148 24.71 -4.29 17.92
CA SER A 148 26.19 -4.14 17.79
C SER A 148 26.97 -5.28 18.44
N ARG A 149 26.32 -5.99 19.38
CA ARG A 149 26.87 -7.14 20.07
C ARG A 149 25.84 -8.26 20.06
N VAL A 150 26.23 -9.43 19.59
CA VAL A 150 25.44 -10.66 19.63
C VAL A 150 26.13 -11.63 20.57
N GLU A 151 25.39 -12.12 21.56
CA GLU A 151 25.82 -13.17 22.47
C GLU A 151 24.96 -14.40 22.23
N ARG A 152 25.58 -15.56 22.13
CA ARG A 152 24.90 -16.85 22.02
C ARG A 152 25.49 -17.78 23.07
N ALA A 153 24.61 -18.50 23.76
CA ALA A 153 24.96 -19.54 24.67
C ALA A 153 24.56 -20.89 24.09
N VAL A 154 25.42 -21.87 24.27
CA VAL A 154 25.19 -23.26 23.88
C VAL A 154 25.43 -24.12 25.10
N TYR A 155 24.53 -25.07 25.35
CA TYR A 155 24.68 -26.05 26.44
C TYR A 155 25.84 -27.01 26.11
N ASP A 156 26.73 -27.19 27.06
CA ASP A 156 27.81 -28.19 26.99
C ASP A 156 27.62 -29.27 28.08
N PRO A 157 27.17 -30.47 27.71
CA PRO A 157 26.91 -31.54 28.65
C PRO A 157 28.17 -32.06 29.31
N LEU A 158 29.35 -31.78 28.79
CA LEU A 158 30.63 -32.21 29.36
C LEU A 158 31.12 -31.32 30.51
N MET A 159 30.47 -30.17 30.68
CA MET A 159 30.86 -29.13 31.65
C MET A 159 29.82 -28.94 32.78
N GLU A 160 28.99 -29.94 33.07
CA GLU A 160 27.88 -29.83 34.05
C GLU A 160 28.36 -29.41 35.44
N GLU A 161 29.56 -29.83 35.88
CA GLU A 161 30.11 -29.50 37.19
C GLU A 161 30.68 -28.08 37.31
N THR A 162 31.06 -27.44 36.20
CA THR A 162 31.76 -26.14 36.20
C THR A 162 31.01 -25.02 35.53
N GLY A 163 29.88 -25.28 34.90
CA GLY A 163 29.06 -24.34 34.17
C GLY A 163 28.82 -24.82 32.72
N ALA A 164 27.65 -25.40 32.53
CA ALA A 164 27.24 -26.10 31.32
C ALA A 164 26.98 -25.15 30.11
N GLU A 165 27.57 -23.96 30.06
CA GLU A 165 27.28 -22.96 29.08
C GLU A 165 28.53 -22.44 28.36
N ILE A 166 28.61 -22.66 27.04
CA ILE A 166 29.62 -22.03 26.18
C ILE A 166 29.02 -20.74 25.65
N ARG A 167 29.66 -19.60 25.98
CA ARG A 167 29.25 -18.28 25.51
C ARG A 167 30.10 -17.82 24.34
N ALA A 168 29.47 -17.61 23.17
CA ALA A 168 30.09 -17.00 22.01
C ALA A 168 29.61 -15.56 21.88
N GLN A 169 30.55 -14.63 21.72
CA GLN A 169 30.26 -13.21 21.52
C GLN A 169 30.78 -12.75 20.17
N ARG A 170 29.95 -12.02 19.44
CA ARG A 170 30.34 -11.36 18.19
C ARG A 170 30.03 -9.87 18.30
N ARG A 171 31.00 -9.03 17.95
CA ARG A 171 30.82 -7.60 17.74
C ARG A 171 30.84 -7.30 16.25
N SER A 172 29.85 -6.55 15.78
CA SER A 172 29.86 -6.00 14.42
C SER A 172 30.87 -4.84 14.34
N ALA A 173 31.47 -4.64 13.17
CA ALA A 173 32.30 -3.47 12.96
C ALA A 173 31.50 -2.17 13.16
N ALA A 174 32.14 -1.08 13.57
CA ALA A 174 31.47 0.20 13.75
C ALA A 174 30.73 0.59 12.46
N SER A 175 29.52 1.11 12.61
CA SER A 175 28.61 1.55 11.51
C SER A 175 28.24 0.48 10.48
N SER A 176 28.70 -0.78 10.61
CA SER A 176 28.33 -1.85 9.66
C SER A 176 26.84 -2.21 9.70
N GLN A 177 26.16 -1.90 10.81
CA GLN A 177 24.75 -2.15 11.02
C GLN A 177 23.86 -0.97 10.61
N ASP A 178 24.44 0.18 10.25
CA ASP A 178 23.71 1.37 9.85
C ASP A 178 22.98 1.11 8.53
N VAL A 179 21.73 1.56 8.46
CA VAL A 179 20.92 1.49 7.22
C VAL A 179 21.41 2.58 6.27
N THR A 180 21.70 2.20 5.03
CA THR A 180 22.17 3.11 3.99
C THR A 180 21.07 3.40 2.96
N TYR A 181 21.30 4.38 2.05
CA TYR A 181 20.35 4.68 0.98
C TYR A 181 20.19 3.51 0.00
N GLU A 182 21.22 2.70 -0.20
CA GLU A 182 21.15 1.48 -1.01
C GLU A 182 20.25 0.43 -0.35
N ASP A 183 20.28 0.34 0.98
CA ASP A 183 19.41 -0.57 1.72
C ASP A 183 17.95 -0.14 1.62
N VAL A 184 17.67 1.17 1.75
CA VAL A 184 16.33 1.73 1.57
C VAL A 184 15.81 1.51 0.15
N ALA A 185 16.65 1.77 -0.87
CA ALA A 185 16.32 1.57 -2.27
C ALA A 185 16.04 0.10 -2.59
N SER A 186 16.89 -0.79 -2.09
CA SER A 186 16.72 -2.24 -2.26
C SER A 186 15.48 -2.77 -1.54
N LEU A 187 15.17 -2.26 -0.34
CA LEU A 187 13.95 -2.59 0.41
C LEU A 187 12.71 -2.13 -0.38
N ALA A 188 12.76 -0.91 -0.91
CA ALA A 188 11.68 -0.37 -1.76
C ALA A 188 11.42 -1.25 -2.98
N HIS A 189 12.46 -1.66 -3.69
CA HIS A 189 12.37 -2.57 -4.82
C HIS A 189 11.84 -3.96 -4.39
N HIS A 190 12.36 -4.52 -3.30
CA HIS A 190 11.94 -5.83 -2.78
C HIS A 190 10.42 -5.89 -2.55
N PHE A 191 9.83 -4.85 -1.95
CA PHE A 191 8.39 -4.80 -1.68
C PHE A 191 7.57 -4.13 -2.80
N GLY A 192 8.21 -3.53 -3.79
CA GLY A 192 7.55 -2.84 -4.90
C GLY A 192 6.87 -1.54 -4.48
N VAL A 193 7.48 -0.79 -3.58
CA VAL A 193 7.02 0.52 -3.08
C VAL A 193 8.01 1.63 -3.44
N SER A 194 7.64 2.89 -3.25
CA SER A 194 8.56 4.01 -3.47
C SER A 194 9.65 4.06 -2.39
N TYR A 195 10.79 4.69 -2.72
CA TYR A 195 11.87 4.96 -1.75
C TYR A 195 11.32 5.66 -0.49
N GLN A 196 10.48 6.67 -0.67
CA GLN A 196 9.84 7.40 0.43
C GLN A 196 8.96 6.48 1.30
N ALA A 197 8.13 5.62 0.69
CA ALA A 197 7.29 4.70 1.45
C ALA A 197 8.13 3.73 2.30
N ALA A 198 9.24 3.21 1.75
CA ALA A 198 10.16 2.35 2.49
C ALA A 198 10.84 3.11 3.63
N LEU A 199 11.30 4.34 3.37
CA LEU A 199 11.95 5.18 4.37
C LEU A 199 11.03 5.52 5.55
N TYR A 200 9.78 5.94 5.27
CA TYR A 200 8.78 6.18 6.31
C TYR A 200 8.42 4.91 7.08
N ARG A 201 8.40 3.76 6.41
CA ARG A 201 8.16 2.48 7.09
C ARG A 201 9.26 2.13 8.07
N LEU A 202 10.53 2.33 7.70
CA LEU A 202 11.68 2.12 8.59
C LEU A 202 11.61 3.01 9.82
N LYS A 203 11.25 4.29 9.65
CA LYS A 203 11.03 5.22 10.74
C LYS A 203 9.87 4.78 11.64
N GLY A 204 8.71 4.44 11.06
CA GLY A 204 7.53 3.98 11.80
C GLY A 204 7.75 2.67 12.57
N LEU A 205 8.69 1.83 12.13
CA LEU A 205 9.13 0.63 12.84
C LEU A 205 10.24 0.90 13.89
N ALA A 206 10.64 2.17 14.08
CA ALA A 206 11.74 2.58 14.94
C ALA A 206 13.09 1.89 14.61
N ILE A 207 13.29 1.49 13.36
CA ILE A 207 14.54 0.91 12.86
C ILE A 207 15.58 1.99 12.63
N ILE A 208 15.14 3.17 12.20
CA ILE A 208 15.97 4.38 12.04
C ILE A 208 15.40 5.51 12.90
N LYS A 209 16.31 6.37 13.39
CA LYS A 209 15.96 7.57 14.19
C LYS A 209 15.71 8.78 13.28
N ASP A 210 15.20 9.86 13.84
CA ASP A 210 14.89 11.09 13.09
C ASP A 210 16.08 11.63 12.30
N LYS A 211 17.27 11.71 12.91
CA LYS A 211 18.49 12.17 12.25
C LYS A 211 18.89 11.30 11.04
N GLU A 212 18.79 9.99 11.19
CA GLU A 212 19.08 9.04 10.11
C GLU A 212 18.04 9.16 9.00
N PHE A 213 16.75 9.30 9.38
CA PHE A 213 15.66 9.53 8.44
C PHE A 213 15.90 10.79 7.59
N ASP A 214 16.26 11.92 8.20
CA ASP A 214 16.51 13.16 7.46
C ASP A 214 17.69 13.01 6.50
N THR A 215 18.78 12.40 6.96
CA THR A 215 19.96 12.11 6.12
C THR A 215 19.61 11.19 4.94
N LEU A 216 18.83 10.14 5.16
CA LEU A 216 18.44 9.20 4.12
C LEU A 216 17.42 9.81 3.14
N ARG A 217 16.55 10.71 3.63
CA ARG A 217 15.60 11.43 2.79
C ARG A 217 16.30 12.32 1.77
N GLU A 218 17.35 13.02 2.15
CA GLU A 218 18.17 13.83 1.25
C GLU A 218 18.89 13.00 0.19
N LYS A 219 19.12 11.70 0.47
CA LYS A 219 19.79 10.76 -0.43
C LYS A 219 18.85 9.97 -1.36
N GLU A 220 17.58 10.34 -1.48
CA GLU A 220 16.63 9.64 -2.37
C GLU A 220 17.13 9.56 -3.82
N SER A 221 17.70 10.64 -4.36
CA SER A 221 18.23 10.68 -5.72
C SER A 221 19.37 9.68 -5.93
N PHE A 222 20.22 9.48 -4.92
CA PHE A 222 21.28 8.46 -4.94
C PHE A 222 20.69 7.05 -4.90
N GLY A 223 19.65 6.82 -4.07
CA GLY A 223 18.92 5.55 -4.04
C GLY A 223 18.29 5.20 -5.39
N LYS A 224 17.65 6.16 -6.06
CA LYS A 224 17.15 5.97 -7.43
C LYS A 224 18.26 5.74 -8.44
N GLY A 225 19.37 6.45 -8.31
CA GLY A 225 20.58 6.23 -9.11
C GLY A 225 21.11 4.81 -8.97
N TYR A 226 21.17 4.30 -7.75
CA TYR A 226 21.57 2.91 -7.47
C TYR A 226 20.67 1.89 -8.18
N LEU A 227 19.33 2.03 -8.07
CA LEU A 227 18.38 1.15 -8.77
C LEU A 227 18.50 1.26 -10.30
N ARG A 228 18.82 2.45 -10.83
CA ARG A 228 19.03 2.67 -12.26
C ARG A 228 20.28 1.93 -12.75
N LEU A 229 21.36 1.98 -12.00
CA LEU A 229 22.59 1.21 -12.31
C LEU A 229 22.32 -0.30 -12.33
N LEU A 230 21.45 -0.79 -11.46
CA LEU A 230 21.01 -2.19 -11.45
C LEU A 230 19.97 -2.52 -12.53
N LYS A 231 19.52 -1.54 -13.30
CA LYS A 231 18.46 -1.67 -14.34
C LYS A 231 17.12 -2.18 -13.81
N ILE A 232 16.78 -1.85 -12.57
CA ILE A 232 15.55 -2.28 -11.89
C ILE A 232 14.67 -1.09 -11.43
N LEU A 233 15.06 0.15 -11.74
CA LEU A 233 14.26 1.33 -11.35
C LEU A 233 12.89 1.32 -12.03
N ASP A 234 12.80 0.87 -13.29
CA ASP A 234 11.56 0.82 -14.06
C ASP A 234 10.52 -0.14 -13.44
N ASP A 235 10.95 -1.09 -12.61
CA ASP A 235 10.03 -1.95 -11.84
C ASP A 235 9.18 -1.14 -10.85
N LEU A 236 9.65 0.03 -10.44
CA LEU A 236 8.98 0.94 -9.51
C LEU A 236 8.39 2.17 -10.20
N GLU A 237 9.16 2.80 -11.09
CA GLU A 237 8.83 4.08 -11.73
C GLU A 237 8.28 3.92 -13.15
N GLY A 238 8.34 2.73 -13.73
CA GLY A 238 7.74 2.45 -15.02
C GLY A 238 6.22 2.68 -15.00
N GLN A 239 5.70 3.19 -16.11
CA GLN A 239 4.26 3.24 -16.34
C GLN A 239 3.83 1.93 -17.00
N GLU A 240 2.76 1.34 -16.51
CA GLU A 240 2.09 0.28 -17.24
C GLU A 240 1.12 0.92 -18.22
N GLU A 241 1.15 0.48 -19.46
CA GLU A 241 0.01 0.68 -20.38
C GLU A 241 -1.16 -0.20 -19.87
N SER A 242 -1.74 0.14 -18.73
CA SER A 242 -2.97 -0.52 -18.33
C SER A 242 -4.11 0.07 -19.14
N LYS A 243 -4.49 -0.63 -20.20
CA LYS A 243 -5.81 -0.41 -20.78
C LYS A 243 -6.82 -0.68 -19.68
N PRO A 244 -7.78 0.23 -19.44
CA PRO A 244 -8.86 -0.03 -18.48
C PRO A 244 -9.46 -1.40 -18.78
N ASP A 245 -9.69 -2.18 -17.76
CA ASP A 245 -10.35 -3.48 -17.94
C ASP A 245 -11.71 -3.22 -18.59
N ARG A 246 -11.86 -3.66 -19.86
CA ARG A 246 -13.07 -3.42 -20.66
C ARG A 246 -14.32 -3.93 -19.95
N GLU A 247 -14.20 -4.99 -19.18
CA GLU A 247 -15.32 -5.56 -18.45
C GLU A 247 -15.77 -4.64 -17.32
N ILE A 248 -14.84 -4.07 -16.55
CA ILE A 248 -15.13 -3.10 -15.49
C ILE A 248 -15.69 -1.81 -16.08
N VAL A 249 -15.10 -1.29 -17.15
CA VAL A 249 -15.63 -0.10 -17.84
C VAL A 249 -17.05 -0.37 -18.34
N SER A 250 -17.31 -1.54 -18.94
CA SER A 250 -18.63 -1.93 -19.41
C SER A 250 -19.66 -2.01 -18.28
N GLN A 251 -19.29 -2.60 -17.15
CA GLN A 251 -20.19 -2.70 -16.01
C GLN A 251 -20.47 -1.35 -15.36
N VAL A 252 -19.45 -0.52 -15.13
CA VAL A 252 -19.63 0.85 -14.61
C VAL A 252 -20.48 1.68 -15.56
N LEU A 253 -20.28 1.55 -16.89
CA LEU A 253 -21.08 2.21 -17.90
C LEU A 253 -22.56 1.77 -17.82
N HIS A 254 -22.80 0.45 -17.79
CA HIS A 254 -24.16 -0.10 -17.70
C HIS A 254 -24.90 0.45 -16.48
N LEU A 255 -24.24 0.48 -15.33
CA LEU A 255 -24.81 0.94 -14.07
C LEU A 255 -25.01 2.47 -14.03
N THR A 256 -24.11 3.20 -14.67
CA THR A 256 -24.25 4.65 -14.82
C THR A 256 -25.49 4.97 -15.65
N LEU A 257 -25.74 4.24 -16.73
CA LEU A 257 -26.94 4.39 -17.57
C LEU A 257 -28.19 3.98 -16.78
N GLU A 258 -28.14 2.86 -16.07
CA GLU A 258 -29.28 2.38 -15.28
C GLU A 258 -29.64 3.34 -14.13
N GLY A 259 -28.63 3.81 -13.36
CA GLY A 259 -28.82 4.78 -12.28
C GLY A 259 -29.35 6.13 -12.78
N TYR A 260 -28.92 6.57 -13.97
CA TYR A 260 -29.49 7.78 -14.59
C TYR A 260 -30.96 7.60 -15.01
N ARG A 261 -31.30 6.48 -15.65
CA ARG A 261 -32.68 6.16 -16.05
C ARG A 261 -33.63 5.99 -14.86
N ARG A 262 -33.11 5.58 -13.70
CA ARG A 262 -33.86 5.50 -12.44
C ARG A 262 -33.90 6.80 -11.66
N GLU A 263 -33.35 7.89 -12.21
CA GLU A 263 -33.23 9.19 -11.54
C GLU A 263 -32.38 9.16 -10.25
N GLU A 264 -31.58 8.09 -10.05
CA GLU A 264 -30.70 7.93 -8.89
C GLU A 264 -29.43 8.79 -9.01
N ILE A 265 -29.03 9.15 -10.25
CA ILE A 265 -27.90 10.03 -10.52
C ILE A 265 -28.28 11.19 -11.43
N SER A 266 -27.76 12.37 -11.14
CA SER A 266 -28.01 13.60 -11.90
C SER A 266 -27.19 13.65 -13.20
N LYS A 267 -27.61 14.54 -14.14
CA LYS A 267 -26.82 14.87 -15.37
C LYS A 267 -25.38 15.30 -15.06
N GLY A 268 -25.17 16.05 -13.98
CA GLY A 268 -23.85 16.44 -13.51
C GLY A 268 -23.01 15.23 -13.15
N LYS A 269 -23.56 14.31 -12.38
CA LYS A 269 -22.92 13.06 -11.99
C LYS A 269 -22.62 12.15 -13.20
N LEU A 270 -23.55 12.10 -14.16
CA LEU A 270 -23.33 11.37 -15.42
C LEU A 270 -22.10 11.92 -16.18
N ARG A 271 -21.97 13.25 -16.24
CA ARG A 271 -20.83 13.92 -16.89
C ARG A 271 -19.51 13.67 -16.15
N ASP A 272 -19.54 13.70 -14.81
CA ASP A 272 -18.35 13.36 -13.99
C ASP A 272 -17.90 11.92 -14.24
N LEU A 273 -18.85 10.98 -14.27
CA LEU A 273 -18.56 9.57 -14.56
C LEU A 273 -18.08 9.34 -16.00
N SER A 274 -18.60 10.06 -16.97
CA SER A 274 -18.10 9.97 -18.36
C SER A 274 -16.62 10.39 -18.45
N SER A 275 -16.25 11.46 -17.75
CA SER A 275 -14.87 11.91 -17.67
C SER A 275 -13.97 10.86 -17.00
N LEU A 276 -14.43 10.23 -15.90
CA LEU A 276 -13.71 9.16 -15.19
C LEU A 276 -13.49 7.92 -16.07
N LEU A 277 -14.47 7.58 -16.90
CA LEU A 277 -14.41 6.42 -17.79
C LEU A 277 -13.66 6.71 -19.11
N GLY A 278 -13.29 7.97 -19.36
CA GLY A 278 -12.69 8.40 -20.64
C GLY A 278 -13.66 8.28 -21.81
N ILE A 279 -14.96 8.41 -21.57
CA ILE A 279 -16.04 8.34 -22.56
C ILE A 279 -16.54 9.76 -22.85
N ASP A 280 -16.93 10.03 -24.10
CA ASP A 280 -17.52 11.32 -24.44
C ASP A 280 -18.84 11.54 -23.69
N ALA A 281 -18.96 12.69 -23.01
CA ALA A 281 -20.12 12.97 -22.16
C ALA A 281 -21.40 13.15 -22.97
N SER A 282 -21.31 13.62 -24.24
CA SER A 282 -22.47 13.80 -25.14
C SER A 282 -22.95 12.45 -25.67
N GLU A 283 -22.03 11.54 -26.02
CA GLU A 283 -22.39 10.17 -26.41
C GLU A 283 -23.05 9.41 -25.26
N LEU A 284 -22.48 9.52 -24.04
CA LEU A 284 -23.06 8.87 -22.87
C LEU A 284 -24.46 9.42 -22.54
N GLN A 285 -24.65 10.75 -22.66
CA GLN A 285 -25.94 11.38 -22.47
C GLN A 285 -26.96 10.90 -23.52
N ALA A 286 -26.56 10.83 -24.78
CA ALA A 286 -27.44 10.34 -25.86
C ALA A 286 -27.89 8.90 -25.64
N LEU A 287 -26.97 8.03 -25.16
CA LEU A 287 -27.31 6.65 -24.80
C LEU A 287 -28.21 6.56 -23.55
N ALA A 288 -28.06 7.49 -22.61
CA ALA A 288 -28.88 7.55 -21.41
C ALA A 288 -30.32 8.00 -21.71
N ASP A 289 -30.48 8.93 -22.64
CA ASP A 289 -31.77 9.50 -23.07
C ASP A 289 -32.48 8.64 -24.17
N ALA A 290 -31.84 7.59 -24.68
CA ALA A 290 -32.33 6.78 -25.82
C ALA A 290 -33.37 5.70 -25.45
N VAL A 291 -33.96 5.70 -24.22
CA VAL A 291 -34.97 4.72 -23.78
C VAL A 291 -36.20 5.39 -23.25
#